data_45d219b8e50cd56960fe46a20876899f
#
_entry.id   45d219b8e50cd56960fe46a20876899f
#
_cell.length_a   1.000
_cell.length_b   1.000
_cell.length_c   1.000
_cell.angle_alpha   90.00
_cell.angle_beta   90.00
_cell.angle_gamma   90.00
#
_symmetry.space_group_name_H-M   'P 1'
#
loop_
_entity.id
_entity.type
_entity.pdbx_description
1 polymer ?
#
loop_
_entity_poly.entity_id
_entity_poly.type
_entity_poly.pdbx_seq_one_letter_code
_entity_poly.pdbx_strand_id
1 'polypeptide(L)'
;MTHVLSLLVEDKPGLLTRVAGLFARRGFNIESLAVGASEIPGLSRITVVVDVEELPLEQVTKQLNKLVNVIKIVELDPLQTVEREHMLLKVRVDNTTRSQILEAATLFRARIVDVATDALVIEVTGYTAKVHALLRVLEPYGIKEIAQSGLLAIGRGSRSITERMFKN
;
A
#
# COMPACT_ATOMS: atom_id res chain seq x y z
N MET A 1 9.12 0.33 14.41
CA MET A 1 7.74 -0.20 14.49
C MET A 1 6.89 0.41 13.39
N THR A 2 6.28 -0.42 12.60
CA THR A 2 5.50 0.00 11.44
C THR A 2 4.08 0.39 11.83
N HIS A 3 3.62 1.55 11.37
CA HIS A 3 2.27 2.06 11.59
C HIS A 3 1.58 2.34 10.26
N VAL A 4 0.28 2.06 10.21
CA VAL A 4 -0.55 2.34 9.04
C VAL A 4 -1.51 3.48 9.39
N LEU A 5 -1.39 4.58 8.64
CA LEU A 5 -2.25 5.75 8.79
C LEU A 5 -3.18 5.87 7.59
N SER A 6 -4.44 6.14 7.85
CA SER A 6 -5.41 6.50 6.84
C SER A 6 -5.79 7.96 6.99
N LEU A 7 -5.59 8.74 5.95
CA LEU A 7 -5.92 10.15 5.90
C LEU A 7 -7.04 10.39 4.92
N LEU A 8 -8.04 11.14 5.34
CA LEU A 8 -9.07 11.68 4.46
C LEU A 8 -8.73 13.14 4.20
N VAL A 9 -8.55 13.52 2.95
CA VAL A 9 -8.03 14.82 2.55
C VAL A 9 -8.84 15.42 1.41
N GLU A 10 -8.83 16.76 1.31
CA GLU A 10 -9.37 17.42 0.13
C GLU A 10 -8.44 17.13 -1.07
N ASP A 11 -9.06 16.80 -2.22
CA ASP A 11 -8.33 16.55 -3.46
C ASP A 11 -7.92 17.89 -4.10
N LYS A 12 -6.78 18.43 -3.66
CA LYS A 12 -6.26 19.70 -4.14
C LYS A 12 -4.78 19.58 -4.55
N PRO A 13 -4.36 20.34 -5.57
CA PRO A 13 -2.96 20.35 -6.00
C PRO A 13 -2.02 20.71 -4.85
N GLY A 14 -0.90 19.99 -4.77
CA GLY A 14 0.16 20.23 -3.80
C GLY A 14 -0.07 19.66 -2.41
N LEU A 15 -1.23 19.09 -2.09
CA LEU A 15 -1.48 18.52 -0.77
C LEU A 15 -0.59 17.31 -0.47
N LEU A 16 -0.43 16.41 -1.43
CA LEU A 16 0.44 15.25 -1.27
C LEU A 16 1.87 15.65 -0.95
N THR A 17 2.38 16.69 -1.62
CA THR A 17 3.71 17.23 -1.35
C THR A 17 3.83 17.78 0.07
N ARG A 18 2.81 18.45 0.59
CA ARG A 18 2.78 18.96 1.95
C ARG A 18 2.76 17.83 2.97
N VAL A 19 1.94 16.82 2.75
CA VAL A 19 1.87 15.63 3.63
C VAL A 19 3.22 14.90 3.65
N ALA A 20 3.77 14.59 2.49
CA ALA A 20 5.08 13.94 2.37
C ALA A 20 6.20 14.79 3.00
N GLY A 21 6.16 16.11 2.81
CA GLY A 21 7.12 17.04 3.39
C GLY A 21 7.11 17.06 4.92
N LEU A 22 5.96 16.89 5.55
CA LEU A 22 5.87 16.79 7.02
C LEU A 22 6.56 15.54 7.55
N PHE A 23 6.38 14.40 6.92
CA PHE A 23 7.09 13.17 7.27
C PHE A 23 8.59 13.32 7.08
N ALA A 24 9.00 13.87 5.94
CA ALA A 24 10.42 14.07 5.62
C ALA A 24 11.13 15.00 6.62
N ARG A 25 10.51 16.12 6.99
CA ARG A 25 11.08 17.08 7.95
C ARG A 25 11.26 16.51 9.35
N ARG A 26 10.46 15.51 9.71
CA ARG A 26 10.53 14.85 11.01
C ARG A 26 11.44 13.62 11.01
N GLY A 27 12.05 13.29 9.87
CA GLY A 27 12.92 12.14 9.73
C GLY A 27 12.17 10.79 9.69
N PHE A 28 10.87 10.80 9.44
CA PHE A 28 10.11 9.57 9.27
C PHE A 28 10.30 8.99 7.88
N ASN A 29 10.55 7.69 7.81
CA ASN A 29 10.61 6.99 6.54
C ASN A 29 9.19 6.52 6.16
N ILE A 30 8.75 6.95 4.97
CA ILE A 30 7.53 6.42 4.36
C ILE A 30 7.87 5.14 3.61
N GLU A 31 7.40 4.01 4.11
CA GLU A 31 7.62 2.71 3.47
C GLU A 31 6.67 2.48 2.30
N SER A 32 5.45 2.99 2.40
CA SER A 32 4.40 2.80 1.40
C SER A 32 3.44 3.97 1.41
N LEU A 33 2.99 4.36 0.22
CA LEU A 33 2.06 5.45 0.02
C LEU A 33 1.09 5.09 -1.10
N ALA A 34 -0.19 5.14 -0.82
CA ALA A 34 -1.23 4.95 -1.80
C ALA A 34 -2.26 6.08 -1.70
N VAL A 35 -2.62 6.66 -2.84
CA VAL A 35 -3.58 7.77 -2.94
C VAL A 35 -4.67 7.39 -3.92
N GLY A 36 -5.91 7.58 -3.54
CA GLY A 36 -7.04 7.34 -4.41
C GLY A 36 -8.25 8.17 -4.01
N ALA A 37 -9.21 8.27 -4.92
CA ALA A 37 -10.49 8.90 -4.63
C ALA A 37 -11.21 8.16 -3.50
N SER A 38 -11.90 8.92 -2.63
CA SER A 38 -12.79 8.34 -1.62
C SER A 38 -14.22 8.22 -2.17
N GLU A 39 -15.11 7.68 -1.35
CA GLU A 39 -16.55 7.62 -1.65
C GLU A 39 -17.23 9.00 -1.62
N ILE A 40 -16.54 10.01 -1.10
CA ILE A 40 -17.06 11.39 -1.10
C ILE A 40 -16.41 12.17 -2.23
N PRO A 41 -17.18 12.73 -3.17
CA PRO A 41 -16.62 13.56 -4.23
C PRO A 41 -15.79 14.74 -3.69
N GLY A 42 -14.62 14.95 -4.27
CA GLY A 42 -13.70 16.01 -3.85
C GLY A 42 -12.80 15.65 -2.67
N LEU A 43 -12.96 14.46 -2.08
CA LEU A 43 -12.09 13.95 -1.03
C LEU A 43 -11.31 12.73 -1.52
N SER A 44 -10.03 12.69 -1.19
CA SER A 44 -9.15 11.57 -1.46
C SER A 44 -8.75 10.87 -0.18
N ARG A 45 -8.43 9.59 -0.29
CA ARG A 45 -7.89 8.80 0.81
C ARG A 45 -6.42 8.52 0.56
N ILE A 46 -5.59 8.82 1.55
CA ILE A 46 -4.16 8.49 1.55
C ILE A 46 -3.94 7.39 2.59
N THR A 47 -3.33 6.30 2.17
CA THR A 47 -2.86 5.24 3.07
C THR A 47 -1.34 5.32 3.14
N VAL A 48 -0.81 5.60 4.31
CA VAL A 48 0.63 5.77 4.55
C VAL A 48 1.11 4.71 5.51
N VAL A 49 2.17 4.02 5.15
CA VAL A 49 2.89 3.12 6.05
C VAL A 49 4.20 3.79 6.43
N VAL A 50 4.40 3.98 7.72
CA VAL A 50 5.60 4.63 8.28
C VAL A 50 6.27 3.73 9.28
N ASP A 51 7.59 3.72 9.28
CA ASP A 51 8.40 3.14 10.34
C ASP A 51 8.88 4.24 11.27
N VAL A 52 8.55 4.09 12.55
CA VAL A 52 8.84 5.07 13.60
C VAL A 52 9.52 4.35 14.74
N GLU A 53 10.83 4.54 14.88
CA GLU A 53 11.59 3.91 15.95
C GLU A 53 11.66 4.76 17.23
N GLU A 54 11.78 6.08 17.11
CA GLU A 54 12.20 6.95 18.23
C GLU A 54 11.23 8.07 18.60
N LEU A 55 10.26 8.42 17.76
CA LEU A 55 9.37 9.55 18.04
C LEU A 55 7.91 9.11 18.09
N PRO A 56 7.11 9.66 19.02
CA PRO A 56 5.71 9.31 19.11
C PRO A 56 4.97 9.66 17.81
N LEU A 57 4.30 8.68 17.24
CA LEU A 57 3.39 8.84 16.10
C LEU A 57 2.39 9.98 16.33
N GLU A 58 2.03 10.20 17.57
CA GLU A 58 1.16 11.28 18.02
C GLU A 58 1.63 12.67 17.56
N GLN A 59 2.95 12.93 17.54
CA GLN A 59 3.49 14.20 17.05
C GLN A 59 3.24 14.39 15.56
N VAL A 60 3.40 13.34 14.76
CA VAL A 60 3.10 13.39 13.31
C VAL A 60 1.62 13.65 13.09
N THR A 61 0.77 12.96 13.79
CA THR A 61 -0.69 13.12 13.73
C THR A 61 -1.10 14.55 14.07
N LYS A 62 -0.52 15.13 15.11
CA LYS A 62 -0.75 16.54 15.49
C LYS A 62 -0.32 17.52 14.39
N GLN A 63 0.83 17.28 13.76
CA GLN A 63 1.31 18.13 12.68
C GLN A 63 0.44 18.03 11.42
N LEU A 64 0.01 16.83 11.07
CA LEU A 64 -0.91 16.61 9.94
C LEU A 64 -2.26 17.27 10.18
N ASN A 65 -2.78 17.24 11.41
CA ASN A 65 -4.03 17.90 11.77
C ASN A 65 -3.97 19.44 11.64
N LYS A 66 -2.79 20.03 11.60
CA LYS A 66 -2.64 21.47 11.34
C LYS A 66 -2.85 21.86 9.88
N LEU A 67 -2.77 20.91 8.96
CA LEU A 67 -3.07 21.14 7.54
C LEU A 67 -4.57 21.27 7.36
N VAL A 68 -5.01 22.42 6.87
CA VAL A 68 -6.45 22.73 6.68
C VAL A 68 -7.15 21.70 5.79
N ASN A 69 -6.44 21.17 4.80
CA ASN A 69 -6.98 20.25 3.81
C ASN A 69 -7.01 18.78 4.28
N VAL A 70 -6.45 18.49 5.45
CA VAL A 70 -6.55 17.16 6.08
C VAL A 70 -7.79 17.13 6.96
N ILE A 71 -8.79 16.36 6.53
CA ILE A 71 -10.10 16.32 7.19
C ILE A 71 -10.08 15.38 8.38
N LYS A 72 -9.42 14.22 8.22
CA LYS A 72 -9.36 13.20 9.26
C LYS A 72 -8.12 12.33 9.12
N ILE A 73 -7.60 11.90 10.26
CA ILE A 73 -6.50 10.96 10.35
C ILE A 73 -6.89 9.84 11.30
N VAL A 74 -6.67 8.60 10.90
CA VAL A 74 -6.89 7.42 11.74
C VAL A 74 -5.67 6.53 11.65
N GLU A 75 -5.13 6.14 12.80
CA GLU A 75 -4.21 5.01 12.87
C GLU A 75 -5.02 3.71 12.85
N LEU A 76 -4.68 2.81 11.94
CA LEU A 76 -5.39 1.56 11.77
C LEU A 76 -4.76 0.47 12.65
N ASP A 77 -5.56 -0.15 13.50
CA ASP A 77 -5.16 -1.31 14.30
C ASP A 77 -5.02 -2.53 13.37
N PRO A 78 -3.84 -3.17 13.30
CA PRO A 78 -3.61 -4.32 12.43
C PRO A 78 -4.61 -5.46 12.65
N LEU A 79 -5.07 -5.66 13.88
CA LEU A 79 -6.03 -6.73 14.22
C LEU A 79 -7.46 -6.42 13.73
N GLN A 80 -7.76 -5.14 13.50
CA GLN A 80 -9.07 -4.66 13.10
C GLN A 80 -9.08 -4.08 11.67
N THR A 81 -8.12 -4.49 10.85
CA THR A 81 -7.91 -3.90 9.53
C THR A 81 -7.80 -4.99 8.47
N VAL A 82 -8.34 -4.72 7.30
CA VAL A 82 -8.08 -5.49 6.08
C VAL A 82 -7.05 -4.74 5.27
N GLU A 83 -5.93 -5.40 4.99
CA GLU A 83 -4.82 -4.85 4.23
C GLU A 83 -4.62 -5.65 2.95
N ARG A 84 -4.33 -4.95 1.86
CA ARG A 84 -4.00 -5.56 0.56
C ARG A 84 -2.94 -4.77 -0.16
N GLU A 85 -2.09 -5.51 -0.82
CA GLU A 85 -1.07 -5.00 -1.73
C GLU A 85 -1.22 -5.68 -3.08
N HIS A 86 -1.05 -4.93 -4.17
CA HIS A 86 -1.06 -5.46 -5.53
C HIS A 86 0.33 -5.31 -6.14
N MET A 87 0.83 -6.37 -6.76
CA MET A 87 2.13 -6.36 -7.42
C MET A 87 2.02 -6.94 -8.82
N LEU A 88 2.69 -6.28 -9.76
CA LEU A 88 2.99 -6.79 -11.09
C LEU A 88 4.48 -7.14 -11.12
N LEU A 89 4.78 -8.37 -11.53
CA LEU A 89 6.11 -8.95 -11.47
C LEU A 89 6.48 -9.55 -12.82
N LYS A 90 7.57 -9.08 -13.39
CA LYS A 90 8.12 -9.67 -14.62
C LYS A 90 9.27 -10.59 -14.24
N VAL A 91 9.16 -11.86 -14.60
CA VAL A 91 10.13 -12.91 -14.29
C VAL A 91 10.64 -13.55 -15.56
N ARG A 92 11.93 -13.88 -15.57
CA ARG A 92 12.54 -14.65 -16.67
C ARG A 92 11.99 -16.06 -16.69
N VAL A 93 11.80 -16.57 -17.90
CA VAL A 93 11.31 -17.92 -18.13
C VAL A 93 12.07 -18.56 -19.30
N ASP A 94 12.32 -19.84 -19.19
CA ASP A 94 12.79 -20.69 -20.29
C ASP A 94 11.97 -22.00 -20.30
N ASN A 95 12.27 -22.89 -21.22
CA ASN A 95 11.55 -24.14 -21.35
C ASN A 95 11.69 -25.06 -20.11
N THR A 96 12.77 -24.91 -19.34
CA THR A 96 13.02 -25.74 -18.14
C THR A 96 12.35 -25.17 -16.88
N THR A 97 12.15 -23.87 -16.82
CA THR A 97 11.63 -23.19 -15.62
C THR A 97 10.15 -22.81 -15.73
N ARG A 98 9.58 -22.79 -16.92
CA ARG A 98 8.21 -22.33 -17.18
C ARG A 98 7.17 -23.03 -16.28
N SER A 99 7.19 -24.34 -16.23
CA SER A 99 6.22 -25.12 -15.44
C SER A 99 6.38 -24.86 -13.93
N GLN A 100 7.58 -24.70 -13.45
CA GLN A 100 7.88 -24.40 -12.04
C GLN A 100 7.33 -23.02 -11.64
N ILE A 101 7.51 -22.02 -12.50
CA ILE A 101 7.01 -20.66 -12.27
C ILE A 101 5.49 -20.63 -12.29
N LEU A 102 4.86 -21.32 -13.23
CA LEU A 102 3.39 -21.45 -13.30
C LEU A 102 2.82 -22.14 -12.05
N GLU A 103 3.49 -23.18 -11.58
CA GLU A 103 3.11 -23.86 -10.35
C GLU A 103 3.21 -22.96 -9.12
N ALA A 104 4.32 -22.22 -8.99
CA ALA A 104 4.49 -21.26 -7.92
C ALA A 104 3.39 -20.17 -7.95
N ALA A 105 3.09 -19.62 -9.13
CA ALA A 105 2.01 -18.65 -9.29
C ALA A 105 0.66 -19.21 -8.81
N THR A 106 0.35 -20.44 -9.16
CA THR A 106 -0.88 -21.12 -8.75
C THR A 106 -0.97 -21.28 -7.23
N LEU A 107 0.12 -21.67 -6.58
CA LEU A 107 0.17 -21.82 -5.12
C LEU A 107 -0.14 -20.53 -4.37
N PHE A 108 0.28 -19.39 -4.91
CA PHE A 108 0.03 -18.07 -4.32
C PHE A 108 -1.25 -17.41 -4.83
N ARG A 109 -2.06 -18.12 -5.63
CA ARG A 109 -3.25 -17.57 -6.28
C ARG A 109 -2.96 -16.33 -7.11
N ALA A 110 -1.78 -16.29 -7.70
CA ALA A 110 -1.36 -15.27 -8.64
C ALA A 110 -1.83 -15.63 -10.05
N ARG A 111 -1.86 -14.65 -10.93
CA ARG A 111 -2.31 -14.81 -12.32
C ARG A 111 -1.20 -14.44 -13.28
N ILE A 112 -1.14 -15.18 -14.39
CA ILE A 112 -0.28 -14.81 -15.52
C ILE A 112 -1.07 -13.84 -16.39
N VAL A 113 -0.56 -12.63 -16.57
CA VAL A 113 -1.25 -11.56 -17.32
C VAL A 113 -0.58 -11.20 -18.64
N ASP A 114 0.66 -11.61 -18.82
CA ASP A 114 1.36 -11.48 -20.10
C ASP A 114 2.36 -12.63 -20.28
N VAL A 115 2.49 -13.12 -21.50
CA VAL A 115 3.38 -14.23 -21.85
C VAL A 115 4.25 -13.85 -23.01
N ALA A 116 5.56 -13.79 -22.79
CA ALA A 116 6.56 -13.69 -23.83
C ALA A 116 7.37 -15.00 -23.92
N THR A 117 8.22 -15.12 -24.90
CA THR A 117 9.03 -16.33 -25.09
C THR A 117 10.04 -16.54 -23.95
N ASP A 118 10.54 -15.46 -23.38
CA ASP A 118 11.61 -15.42 -22.38
C ASP A 118 11.23 -14.75 -21.06
N ALA A 119 9.97 -14.35 -20.91
CA ALA A 119 9.47 -13.71 -19.69
C ALA A 119 7.96 -13.89 -19.51
N LEU A 120 7.52 -13.87 -18.27
CA LEU A 120 6.12 -13.82 -17.87
C LEU A 120 5.88 -12.61 -16.99
N VAL A 121 4.69 -11.99 -17.13
CA VAL A 121 4.20 -11.01 -16.16
C VAL A 121 3.15 -11.69 -15.28
N ILE A 122 3.37 -11.62 -13.99
CA ILE A 122 2.53 -12.21 -12.96
C ILE A 122 1.91 -11.09 -12.14
N GLU A 123 0.61 -11.15 -11.88
CA GLU A 123 -0.05 -10.30 -10.91
C GLU A 123 -0.41 -11.06 -9.65
N VAL A 124 -0.23 -10.44 -8.50
CA VAL A 124 -0.60 -11.00 -7.21
C VAL A 124 -1.20 -9.91 -6.31
N THR A 125 -2.22 -10.28 -5.58
CA THR A 125 -2.86 -9.45 -4.55
C THR A 125 -2.91 -10.20 -3.24
N GLY A 126 -2.60 -9.54 -2.15
CA GLY A 126 -2.66 -10.14 -0.83
C GLY A 126 -2.06 -9.27 0.25
N TYR A 127 -1.91 -9.84 1.42
CA TYR A 127 -1.12 -9.24 2.49
C TYR A 127 0.33 -9.09 2.06
N THR A 128 1.02 -8.11 2.62
CA THR A 128 2.45 -7.86 2.34
C THR A 128 3.30 -9.13 2.49
N ALA A 129 3.06 -9.92 3.53
CA ALA A 129 3.79 -11.17 3.75
C ALA A 129 3.60 -12.19 2.61
N LYS A 130 2.40 -12.31 2.06
CA LYS A 130 2.12 -13.18 0.91
C LYS A 130 2.83 -12.70 -0.35
N VAL A 131 2.72 -11.41 -0.65
CA VAL A 131 3.34 -10.81 -1.84
C VAL A 131 4.86 -10.96 -1.79
N HIS A 132 5.47 -10.68 -0.65
CA HIS A 132 6.91 -10.86 -0.46
C HIS A 132 7.34 -12.32 -0.48
N ALA A 133 6.50 -13.25 -0.01
CA ALA A 133 6.79 -14.69 -0.09
C ALA A 133 6.85 -15.16 -1.54
N LEU A 134 5.92 -14.75 -2.39
CA LEU A 134 5.96 -15.06 -3.81
C LEU A 134 7.22 -14.48 -4.47
N LEU A 135 7.56 -13.24 -4.15
CA LEU A 135 8.77 -12.59 -4.67
C LEU A 135 10.02 -13.41 -4.34
N ARG A 136 10.17 -13.85 -3.10
CA ARG A 136 11.30 -14.70 -2.68
C ARG A 136 11.35 -16.03 -3.42
N VAL A 137 10.20 -16.65 -3.65
CA VAL A 137 10.11 -17.92 -4.39
C VAL A 137 10.55 -17.75 -5.85
N LEU A 138 10.20 -16.62 -6.47
CA LEU A 138 10.51 -16.34 -7.88
C LEU A 138 11.89 -15.70 -8.11
N GLU A 139 12.51 -15.14 -7.09
CA GLU A 139 13.80 -14.46 -7.17
C GLU A 139 14.90 -15.32 -7.81
N PRO A 140 15.05 -16.64 -7.51
CA PRO A 140 16.06 -17.49 -8.14
C PRO A 140 15.93 -17.61 -9.67
N TYR A 141 14.73 -17.42 -10.22
CA TYR A 141 14.52 -17.50 -11.67
C TYR A 141 14.93 -16.23 -12.42
N GLY A 142 15.07 -15.12 -11.71
CA GLY A 142 15.46 -13.83 -12.24
C GLY A 142 14.27 -12.87 -12.40
N ILE A 143 14.19 -11.92 -11.48
CA ILE A 143 13.22 -10.83 -11.54
C ILE A 143 13.74 -9.74 -12.46
N LYS A 144 12.98 -9.40 -13.49
CA LYS A 144 13.34 -8.34 -14.44
C LYS A 144 12.82 -6.99 -14.02
N GLU A 145 11.62 -6.95 -13.45
CA GLU A 145 10.92 -5.69 -13.12
C GLU A 145 9.79 -5.95 -12.13
N ILE A 146 9.56 -4.99 -11.26
CA ILE A 146 8.46 -5.00 -10.28
C ILE A 146 7.76 -3.66 -10.28
N ALA A 147 6.42 -3.68 -10.28
CA ALA A 147 5.59 -2.52 -9.97
C ALA A 147 4.63 -2.88 -8.83
N GLN A 148 4.63 -2.07 -7.79
CA GLN A 148 3.81 -2.28 -6.60
C GLN A 148 2.88 -1.09 -6.37
N SER A 149 1.65 -1.39 -5.91
CA SER A 149 0.65 -0.35 -5.63
C SER A 149 0.90 0.42 -4.33
N GLY A 150 1.72 -0.11 -3.43
CA GLY A 150 1.68 0.26 -2.03
C GLY A 150 0.52 -0.40 -1.29
N LEU A 151 0.49 -0.26 0.03
CA LEU A 151 -0.51 -0.87 0.89
C LEU A 151 -1.84 -0.10 0.85
N LEU A 152 -2.92 -0.82 0.60
CA LEU A 152 -4.29 -0.35 0.84
C LEU A 152 -4.79 -0.98 2.14
N ALA A 153 -5.48 -0.19 2.96
CA ALA A 153 -5.99 -0.66 4.24
C ALA A 153 -7.34 -0.01 4.56
N ILE A 154 -8.23 -0.81 5.14
CA ILE A 154 -9.55 -0.37 5.55
C ILE A 154 -9.93 -1.09 6.85
N GLY A 155 -10.57 -0.38 7.78
CA GLY A 155 -11.04 -0.97 9.02
C GLY A 155 -12.11 -2.04 8.80
N ARG A 156 -12.10 -3.06 9.64
CA ARG A 156 -13.16 -4.09 9.67
C ARG A 156 -14.45 -3.53 10.25
N GLY A 157 -15.54 -4.18 9.96
CA GLY A 157 -16.86 -3.87 10.49
C GLY A 157 -17.61 -2.82 9.68
N SER A 158 -18.67 -2.29 10.26
CA SER A 158 -19.61 -1.39 9.58
C SER A 158 -19.23 0.08 9.61
N ARG A 159 -18.30 0.48 10.48
CA ARG A 159 -17.91 1.89 10.63
C ARG A 159 -16.95 2.32 9.53
N SER A 160 -17.20 3.49 8.95
CA SER A 160 -16.30 4.12 7.98
C SER A 160 -15.53 5.28 8.59
N ILE A 161 -14.43 5.65 7.96
CA ILE A 161 -13.66 6.84 8.34
C ILE A 161 -14.48 8.12 8.11
N THR A 162 -15.43 8.10 7.17
CA THR A 162 -16.26 9.23 6.76
C THR A 162 -17.49 9.45 7.63
N GLU A 163 -18.03 8.41 8.26
CA GLU A 163 -19.28 8.50 9.04
C GLU A 163 -19.22 9.50 10.22
N ARG A 164 -18.04 9.66 10.81
CA ARG A 164 -17.86 10.58 11.94
C ARG A 164 -17.78 12.06 11.55
N MET A 165 -17.74 12.36 10.24
CA MET A 165 -17.69 13.76 9.76
C MET A 165 -19.03 14.49 9.89
N PHE A 166 -20.12 13.75 10.00
CA PHE A 166 -21.48 14.29 9.96
C PHE A 166 -22.23 14.17 11.30
N LYS A 167 -21.56 13.75 12.36
CA LYS A 167 -22.15 13.83 13.70
C LYS A 167 -21.79 15.17 14.33
N ASN A 168 -22.72 16.10 14.25
CA ASN A 168 -22.81 17.24 15.15
C ASN A 168 -23.15 16.78 16.56
#